data_51557769a6ca2f3e577e0ea0ba8d96a1
#
_entry.id   51557769a6ca2f3e577e0ea0ba8d96a1
#
_cell.length_a   1.000
_cell.length_b   1.000
_cell.length_c   1.000
_cell.angle_alpha   90.00
_cell.angle_beta   90.00
_cell.angle_gamma   90.00
#
_symmetry.space_group_name_H-M   'P 1'
#
loop_
_entity.id
_entity.type
_entity.pdbx_description
1 polymer ?
#
loop_
_entity_poly.entity_id
_entity_poly.type
_entity_poly.pdbx_seq_one_letter_code
_entity_poly.pdbx_strand_id
1 'polypeptide(L)'
;MISSECEQLVGLKKVAFMAHTVLRTIGGWWLLTPAGAARIATDATTTAALLADRSAITSAARNADPVPVHELSLLSPVTAPCRVVAQMTNFASHVKDSGGDPGSVPLTFFRKASGSISGPHDEVVRPSHVRLLDYEVEIGLVFGREMPVGTEIDSDNLGDYIAGLVVTNDISARDVQLPQTQYYEGKSYPTFTPTGPALVLLEADELDRFVDLRLRLWVNGEKRQDMTVADMIYQPLETVRALSRFQRMSSGDLLLTGTPVGTAISAPPKPLEIIGAMLPPKIKWKLFLDRQAKNPKYLQHGDVIRAAIATDDGAIDLGAQRTAVRYAP
;
A
#
# COMPACT_ATOMS: atom_id res chain seq x y z
N MET A 1 -15.18 31.79 1.13
CA MET A 1 -15.23 30.64 2.06
C MET A 1 -15.47 29.42 1.21
N ILE A 2 -14.43 28.84 0.64
CA ILE A 2 -14.47 27.56 -0.07
C ILE A 2 -14.27 26.52 1.01
N SER A 3 -15.23 25.63 1.15
CA SER A 3 -15.48 24.80 2.30
C SER A 3 -14.33 23.83 2.62
N SER A 4 -14.16 23.57 3.91
CA SER A 4 -13.31 22.52 4.50
C SER A 4 -13.52 21.10 3.93
N GLU A 5 -14.53 20.88 3.12
CA GLU A 5 -14.83 19.61 2.45
C GLU A 5 -13.89 19.29 1.29
N CYS A 6 -13.33 20.29 0.60
CA CYS A 6 -12.40 20.05 -0.52
C CYS A 6 -11.01 19.65 -0.06
N GLU A 7 -10.55 20.13 1.11
CA GLU A 7 -9.29 19.68 1.74
C GLU A 7 -9.37 18.23 2.26
N GLN A 8 -10.57 17.75 2.57
CA GLN A 8 -10.82 16.35 2.98
C GLN A 8 -10.73 15.34 1.84
N LEU A 9 -10.85 15.78 0.58
CA LEU A 9 -10.82 14.88 -0.59
C LEU A 9 -9.43 14.28 -0.86
N VAL A 10 -8.35 14.99 -0.54
CA VAL A 10 -6.97 14.50 -0.74
C VAL A 10 -6.34 14.04 0.57
N GLY A 11 -6.90 14.43 1.72
CA GLY A 11 -6.47 14.00 3.06
C GLY A 11 -5.11 14.51 3.51
N LEU A 12 -4.46 15.36 2.71
CA LEU A 12 -3.16 15.95 3.03
C LEU A 12 -3.37 17.19 3.90
N LYS A 13 -2.98 17.12 5.17
CA LYS A 13 -3.01 18.27 6.11
C LYS A 13 -1.81 19.18 5.88
N LYS A 14 -1.93 20.46 6.26
CA LYS A 14 -0.78 21.37 6.40
C LYS A 14 0.13 20.83 7.51
N VAL A 15 1.25 20.21 7.13
CA VAL A 15 2.25 19.67 8.05
C VAL A 15 3.47 20.59 8.07
N ALA A 16 4.17 20.68 9.21
CA ALA A 16 5.51 21.26 9.28
C ALA A 16 6.44 20.35 8.48
N PHE A 17 6.83 20.80 7.26
CA PHE A 17 7.52 20.00 6.27
C PHE A 17 8.97 19.74 6.66
N MET A 18 9.30 18.48 6.90
CA MET A 18 10.67 17.98 6.77
C MET A 18 10.80 17.07 5.53
N ALA A 19 9.81 16.23 5.24
CA ALA A 19 9.80 15.33 4.09
C ALA A 19 9.29 15.97 2.78
N HIS A 20 9.93 15.69 1.66
CA HIS A 20 9.46 16.10 0.34
C HIS A 20 8.30 15.21 -0.13
N THR A 21 7.11 15.77 -0.23
CA THR A 21 5.91 15.07 -0.69
C THR A 21 5.69 15.29 -2.18
N VAL A 22 5.82 14.24 -2.98
CA VAL A 22 5.73 14.28 -4.43
C VAL A 22 4.41 13.71 -4.92
N LEU A 23 3.76 14.43 -5.84
CA LEU A 23 2.54 14.04 -6.51
C LEU A 23 2.80 13.81 -8.00
N ARG A 24 2.00 12.97 -8.64
CA ARG A 24 2.08 12.68 -10.08
C ARG A 24 0.76 12.92 -10.78
N THR A 25 0.82 13.55 -11.96
CA THR A 25 -0.30 13.70 -12.91
C THR A 25 0.13 13.26 -14.30
N ILE A 26 -0.82 13.20 -15.25
CA ILE A 26 -0.47 12.97 -16.66
C ILE A 26 0.49 14.03 -17.20
N GLY A 27 0.39 15.27 -16.68
CA GLY A 27 1.26 16.38 -17.05
C GLY A 27 2.65 16.31 -16.43
N GLY A 28 2.95 15.41 -15.47
CA GLY A 28 4.25 15.17 -14.81
C GLY A 28 4.20 15.28 -13.28
N TRP A 29 5.29 15.76 -12.69
CA TRP A 29 5.53 15.68 -11.25
C TRP A 29 5.35 17.03 -10.56
N TRP A 30 4.91 16.97 -9.30
CA TRP A 30 4.64 18.13 -8.48
C TRP A 30 5.17 17.91 -7.06
N LEU A 31 5.70 18.96 -6.45
CA LEU A 31 6.06 18.98 -5.04
C LEU A 31 4.94 19.64 -4.24
N LEU A 32 4.45 18.97 -3.21
CA LEU A 32 3.51 19.58 -2.29
C LEU A 32 4.22 20.60 -1.41
N THR A 33 3.66 21.81 -1.35
CA THR A 33 4.15 22.92 -0.53
C THR A 33 3.01 23.45 0.36
N PRO A 34 3.28 24.28 1.38
CA PRO A 34 2.22 24.89 2.18
C PRO A 34 1.23 25.75 1.37
N ALA A 35 1.66 26.23 0.20
CA ALA A 35 0.83 27.08 -0.68
C ALA A 35 0.06 26.29 -1.75
N GLY A 36 0.37 25.01 -1.93
CA GLY A 36 -0.23 24.13 -2.95
C GLY A 36 0.82 23.23 -3.61
N ALA A 37 0.52 22.70 -4.78
CA ALA A 37 1.41 21.85 -5.55
C ALA A 37 2.27 22.71 -6.51
N ALA A 38 3.59 22.68 -6.36
CA ALA A 38 4.54 23.35 -7.22
C ALA A 38 5.05 22.37 -8.30
N ARG A 39 5.07 22.82 -9.57
CA ARG A 39 5.56 22.00 -10.68
C ARG A 39 7.04 21.68 -10.52
N ILE A 40 7.42 20.41 -10.61
CA ILE A 40 8.82 19.99 -10.69
C ILE A 40 9.27 20.09 -12.15
N ALA A 41 10.28 20.90 -12.40
CA ALA A 41 10.87 21.10 -13.74
C ALA A 41 11.82 19.92 -14.04
N THR A 42 11.28 18.86 -14.60
CA THR A 42 12.02 17.63 -14.94
C THR A 42 11.39 16.95 -16.14
N ASP A 43 12.21 16.25 -16.93
CA ASP A 43 11.76 15.38 -18.04
C ASP A 43 11.49 13.93 -17.56
N ALA A 44 11.57 13.67 -16.27
CA ALA A 44 11.36 12.36 -15.70
C ALA A 44 9.94 11.86 -15.98
N THR A 45 9.82 10.71 -16.64
CA THR A 45 8.54 10.05 -16.92
C THR A 45 8.26 8.88 -15.99
N THR A 46 9.27 8.42 -15.25
CA THR A 46 9.19 7.30 -14.30
C THR A 46 9.61 7.73 -12.90
N THR A 47 9.16 6.98 -11.90
CA THR A 47 9.58 7.16 -10.50
C THR A 47 11.10 7.09 -10.36
N ALA A 48 11.72 6.11 -11.01
CA ALA A 48 13.18 5.95 -10.98
C ALA A 48 13.91 7.18 -11.55
N ALA A 49 13.45 7.72 -12.68
CA ALA A 49 14.04 8.90 -13.28
C ALA A 49 13.86 10.14 -12.39
N LEU A 50 12.69 10.32 -11.77
CA LEU A 50 12.46 11.40 -10.81
C LEU A 50 13.38 11.28 -9.60
N LEU A 51 13.53 10.10 -9.03
CA LEU A 51 14.39 9.87 -7.86
C LEU A 51 15.87 10.12 -8.17
N ALA A 52 16.29 9.98 -9.42
CA ALA A 52 17.62 10.35 -9.88
C ALA A 52 17.83 11.87 -10.01
N ASP A 53 16.72 12.65 -10.11
CA ASP A 53 16.75 14.11 -10.26
C ASP A 53 16.33 14.83 -8.97
N ARG A 54 17.01 14.53 -7.86
CA ARG A 54 16.74 15.12 -6.54
C ARG A 54 16.83 16.66 -6.55
N SER A 55 17.71 17.19 -7.39
CA SER A 55 17.89 18.65 -7.50
C SER A 55 16.65 19.34 -8.07
N ALA A 56 15.96 18.75 -9.03
CA ALA A 56 14.70 19.28 -9.55
C ALA A 56 13.60 19.28 -8.48
N ILE A 57 13.52 18.23 -7.65
CA ILE A 57 12.55 18.14 -6.56
C ILE A 57 12.78 19.27 -5.55
N THR A 58 14.00 19.43 -5.05
CA THR A 58 14.33 20.48 -4.06
C THR A 58 14.17 21.89 -4.62
N SER A 59 14.46 22.10 -5.91
CA SER A 59 14.32 23.40 -6.58
C SER A 59 12.85 23.80 -6.74
N ALA A 60 11.93 22.83 -6.87
CA ALA A 60 10.50 23.10 -7.03
C ALA A 60 9.89 23.84 -5.82
N ALA A 61 10.47 23.68 -4.62
CA ALA A 61 10.03 24.41 -3.42
C ALA A 61 10.14 25.95 -3.55
N ARG A 62 10.96 26.43 -4.50
CA ARG A 62 11.17 27.87 -4.78
C ARG A 62 10.28 28.40 -5.89
N ASN A 63 9.46 27.56 -6.53
CA ASN A 63 8.60 27.97 -7.63
C ASN A 63 7.47 28.87 -7.10
N ALA A 64 7.23 29.98 -7.81
CA ALA A 64 6.38 31.07 -7.36
C ALA A 64 4.87 30.80 -7.52
N ASP A 65 4.46 29.85 -8.37
CA ASP A 65 3.06 29.66 -8.77
C ASP A 65 2.55 28.25 -8.47
N PRO A 66 2.31 27.91 -7.18
CA PRO A 66 1.70 26.63 -6.83
C PRO A 66 0.22 26.63 -7.20
N VAL A 67 -0.28 25.47 -7.67
CA VAL A 67 -1.70 25.25 -7.95
C VAL A 67 -2.37 24.50 -6.78
N PRO A 68 -3.70 24.72 -6.56
CA PRO A 68 -4.43 23.95 -5.57
C PRO A 68 -4.40 22.45 -5.90
N VAL A 69 -4.12 21.60 -4.90
CA VAL A 69 -3.99 20.14 -5.11
C VAL A 69 -5.29 19.54 -5.67
N HIS A 70 -6.45 20.07 -5.29
CA HIS A 70 -7.74 19.57 -5.76
C HIS A 70 -8.00 19.81 -7.28
N GLU A 71 -7.21 20.64 -7.93
CA GLU A 71 -7.24 20.82 -9.40
C GLU A 71 -6.41 19.74 -10.13
N LEU A 72 -5.63 18.96 -9.41
CA LEU A 72 -4.78 17.93 -9.99
C LEU A 72 -5.50 16.58 -10.09
N SER A 73 -5.52 16.00 -11.29
CA SER A 73 -5.89 14.60 -11.48
C SER A 73 -4.70 13.70 -11.14
N LEU A 74 -4.67 13.18 -9.92
CA LEU A 74 -3.54 12.42 -9.40
C LEU A 74 -3.50 11.01 -9.97
N LEU A 75 -2.31 10.59 -10.37
CA LEU A 75 -1.94 9.24 -10.76
C LEU A 75 -1.09 8.58 -9.67
N SER A 76 -0.91 7.26 -9.77
CA SER A 76 0.08 6.58 -8.93
C SER A 76 1.46 7.24 -9.04
N PRO A 77 2.10 7.62 -7.92
CA PRO A 77 3.46 8.13 -7.93
C PRO A 77 4.51 7.02 -8.13
N VAL A 78 4.09 5.75 -8.11
CA VAL A 78 4.91 4.60 -8.50
C VAL A 78 4.54 4.18 -9.91
N THR A 79 5.51 4.20 -10.82
CA THR A 79 5.27 3.95 -12.25
C THR A 79 5.56 2.50 -12.62
N ALA A 80 4.68 1.91 -13.43
CA ALA A 80 4.95 0.65 -14.11
C ALA A 80 5.76 0.87 -15.41
N PRO A 81 6.64 -0.06 -15.82
CA PRO A 81 6.94 -1.31 -15.14
C PRO A 81 7.92 -1.13 -13.97
N CYS A 82 7.67 -1.84 -12.87
CA CYS A 82 8.56 -1.96 -11.72
C CYS A 82 8.37 -3.35 -11.08
N ARG A 83 9.25 -3.75 -10.17
CA ARG A 83 8.98 -4.92 -9.34
C ARG A 83 8.01 -4.52 -8.24
N VAL A 84 7.02 -5.37 -8.00
CA VAL A 84 6.13 -5.26 -6.84
C VAL A 84 6.29 -6.54 -6.03
N VAL A 85 6.91 -6.41 -4.87
CA VAL A 85 7.07 -7.49 -3.89
C VAL A 85 6.16 -7.18 -2.71
N ALA A 86 5.52 -8.19 -2.15
CA ALA A 86 4.67 -8.03 -0.98
C ALA A 86 5.09 -9.01 0.11
N GLN A 87 5.11 -8.53 1.35
CA GLN A 87 5.37 -9.34 2.53
C GLN A 87 4.07 -10.00 2.97
N MET A 88 4.11 -11.31 3.17
CA MET A 88 2.95 -12.06 3.63
C MET A 88 2.84 -11.96 5.15
N THR A 89 1.63 -11.63 5.64
CA THR A 89 1.23 -11.78 7.05
C THR A 89 2.21 -11.17 8.04
N ASN A 90 2.24 -9.84 8.13
CA ASN A 90 3.25 -9.13 8.93
C ASN A 90 2.72 -8.42 10.19
N PHE A 91 1.43 -8.51 10.50
CA PHE A 91 0.87 -7.88 11.70
C PHE A 91 0.42 -8.93 12.73
N ALA A 92 0.86 -8.78 13.97
CA ALA A 92 0.57 -9.71 15.05
C ALA A 92 -0.94 -9.81 15.33
N SER A 93 -1.67 -8.70 15.27
CA SER A 93 -3.12 -8.66 15.41
C SER A 93 -3.83 -9.45 14.30
N HIS A 94 -3.36 -9.34 13.06
CA HIS A 94 -3.92 -10.08 11.92
C HIS A 94 -3.68 -11.60 12.03
N VAL A 95 -2.50 -11.99 12.50
CA VAL A 95 -2.18 -13.42 12.75
C VAL A 95 -3.09 -13.99 13.83
N LYS A 96 -3.27 -13.28 14.96
CA LYS A 96 -4.15 -13.70 16.06
C LYS A 96 -5.61 -13.80 15.62
N ASP A 97 -6.10 -12.85 14.81
CA ASP A 97 -7.46 -12.88 14.26
C ASP A 97 -7.69 -14.10 13.34
N SER A 98 -6.64 -14.53 12.65
CA SER A 98 -6.63 -15.76 11.82
C SER A 98 -6.41 -17.04 12.64
N GLY A 99 -6.28 -16.95 13.96
CA GLY A 99 -6.08 -18.10 14.86
C GLY A 99 -4.64 -18.62 14.93
N GLY A 100 -3.67 -17.86 14.36
CA GLY A 100 -2.25 -18.20 14.35
C GLY A 100 -1.48 -17.68 15.56
N ASP A 101 -0.20 -18.07 15.65
CA ASP A 101 0.78 -17.56 16.61
C ASP A 101 1.76 -16.61 15.91
N PRO A 102 1.78 -15.31 16.28
CA PRO A 102 2.70 -14.32 15.68
C PRO A 102 4.18 -14.71 15.82
N GLY A 103 4.55 -15.40 16.89
CA GLY A 103 5.94 -15.83 17.13
C GLY A 103 6.41 -16.95 16.19
N SER A 104 5.49 -17.60 15.48
CA SER A 104 5.78 -18.69 14.54
C SER A 104 5.70 -18.30 13.07
N VAL A 105 5.33 -17.03 12.76
CA VAL A 105 5.17 -16.57 11.37
C VAL A 105 6.53 -16.40 10.70
N PRO A 106 6.81 -17.13 9.61
CA PRO A 106 8.04 -16.93 8.86
C PRO A 106 7.96 -15.66 8.01
N LEU A 107 9.08 -14.94 7.89
CA LEU A 107 9.19 -13.83 6.95
C LEU A 107 9.21 -14.37 5.52
N THR A 108 8.10 -14.18 4.80
CA THR A 108 7.90 -14.68 3.43
C THR A 108 7.40 -13.58 2.52
N PHE A 109 7.68 -13.75 1.23
CA PHE A 109 7.31 -12.78 0.20
C PHE A 109 6.54 -13.45 -0.93
N PHE A 110 5.71 -12.66 -1.59
CA PHE A 110 5.12 -13.01 -2.87
C PHE A 110 5.25 -11.84 -3.84
N ARG A 111 5.02 -12.09 -5.11
CA ARG A 111 5.09 -11.05 -6.16
C ARG A 111 3.69 -10.64 -6.58
N LYS A 112 3.57 -9.37 -6.95
CA LYS A 112 2.43 -8.83 -7.69
C LYS A 112 2.89 -8.37 -9.07
N ALA A 113 1.98 -8.39 -10.05
CA ALA A 113 2.27 -7.79 -11.34
C ALA A 113 2.31 -6.27 -11.25
N SER A 114 3.28 -5.60 -11.86
CA SER A 114 3.29 -4.13 -11.91
C SER A 114 2.08 -3.55 -12.67
N GLY A 115 1.48 -4.32 -13.58
CA GLY A 115 0.23 -3.96 -14.25
C GLY A 115 -1.00 -3.93 -13.34
N SER A 116 -0.89 -4.33 -12.07
CA SER A 116 -1.95 -4.18 -11.08
C SER A 116 -1.95 -2.80 -10.39
N ILE A 117 -0.89 -2.00 -10.56
CA ILE A 117 -0.81 -0.64 -9.99
C ILE A 117 -1.87 0.25 -10.65
N SER A 118 -2.61 0.98 -9.81
CA SER A 118 -3.55 2.02 -10.21
C SER A 118 -3.37 3.27 -9.36
N GLY A 119 -3.99 4.35 -9.77
CA GLY A 119 -3.95 5.62 -9.04
C GLY A 119 -4.79 5.62 -7.76
N PRO A 120 -4.61 6.65 -6.92
CA PRO A 120 -5.27 6.74 -5.61
C PRO A 120 -6.79 6.96 -5.70
N HIS A 121 -7.30 7.33 -6.88
CA HIS A 121 -8.71 7.63 -7.13
C HIS A 121 -9.31 6.80 -8.26
N ASP A 122 -8.53 5.85 -8.81
CA ASP A 122 -9.02 4.93 -9.83
C ASP A 122 -10.00 3.92 -9.23
N GLU A 123 -10.87 3.35 -10.09
CA GLU A 123 -11.76 2.28 -9.67
C GLU A 123 -11.00 0.98 -9.41
N VAL A 124 -11.39 0.26 -8.38
CA VAL A 124 -11.02 -1.15 -8.19
C VAL A 124 -11.98 -2.02 -8.98
N VAL A 125 -11.49 -2.69 -10.01
CA VAL A 125 -12.32 -3.49 -10.92
C VAL A 125 -12.27 -4.96 -10.52
N ARG A 126 -13.39 -5.48 -9.98
CA ARG A 126 -13.53 -6.91 -9.68
C ARG A 126 -13.78 -7.71 -10.97
N PRO A 127 -12.92 -8.67 -11.33
CA PRO A 127 -13.20 -9.58 -12.45
C PRO A 127 -14.49 -10.38 -12.25
N SER A 128 -15.21 -10.71 -13.33
CA SER A 128 -16.53 -11.37 -13.26
C SER A 128 -16.51 -12.73 -12.57
N HIS A 129 -15.40 -13.48 -12.67
CA HIS A 129 -15.21 -14.79 -12.03
C HIS A 129 -14.83 -14.71 -10.55
N VAL A 130 -14.40 -13.53 -10.04
CA VAL A 130 -14.04 -13.32 -8.62
C VAL A 130 -15.30 -13.04 -7.81
N ARG A 131 -15.47 -13.75 -6.69
CA ARG A 131 -16.63 -13.61 -5.80
C ARG A 131 -16.31 -12.91 -4.49
N LEU A 132 -15.08 -13.06 -3.99
CA LEU A 132 -14.66 -12.62 -2.67
C LEU A 132 -13.55 -11.57 -2.81
N LEU A 133 -13.94 -10.32 -3.08
CA LEU A 133 -13.02 -9.20 -3.19
C LEU A 133 -12.78 -8.59 -1.81
N ASP A 134 -11.51 -8.50 -1.40
CA ASP A 134 -11.08 -8.02 -0.09
C ASP A 134 -10.09 -6.86 -0.22
N TYR A 135 -9.87 -6.14 0.87
CA TYR A 135 -9.02 -4.95 0.99
C TYR A 135 -7.94 -5.17 2.05
N GLU A 136 -6.78 -4.55 1.85
CA GLU A 136 -5.61 -4.62 2.73
C GLU A 136 -4.82 -3.32 2.64
N VAL A 137 -5.03 -2.38 3.59
CA VAL A 137 -4.18 -1.17 3.63
C VAL A 137 -2.78 -1.52 4.08
N GLU A 138 -1.78 -1.06 3.30
CA GLU A 138 -0.37 -1.35 3.54
C GLU A 138 0.50 -0.11 3.30
N ILE A 139 1.65 -0.06 3.96
CA ILE A 139 2.71 0.88 3.61
C ILE A 139 3.50 0.30 2.45
N GLY A 140 3.68 1.08 1.39
CA GLY A 140 4.61 0.77 0.32
C GLY A 140 5.96 1.44 0.57
N LEU A 141 7.04 0.67 0.59
CA LEU A 141 8.42 1.16 0.59
C LEU A 141 8.88 1.29 -0.87
N VAL A 142 9.29 2.49 -1.29
CA VAL A 142 9.78 2.75 -2.64
C VAL A 142 11.30 2.78 -2.62
N PHE A 143 11.94 1.92 -3.42
CA PHE A 143 13.39 1.87 -3.52
C PHE A 143 13.93 3.09 -4.27
N GLY A 144 14.97 3.72 -3.71
CA GLY A 144 15.62 4.91 -4.27
C GLY A 144 16.83 4.60 -5.15
N ARG A 145 17.44 3.45 -4.93
CA ARG A 145 18.64 3.00 -5.66
C ARG A 145 18.64 1.50 -5.85
N GLU A 146 19.57 1.03 -6.66
CA GLU A 146 19.77 -0.40 -6.85
C GLU A 146 20.27 -1.06 -5.56
N MET A 147 19.65 -2.18 -5.20
CA MET A 147 20.06 -3.11 -4.16
C MET A 147 20.37 -4.46 -4.81
N PRO A 148 21.64 -4.79 -5.09
CA PRO A 148 22.06 -6.10 -5.59
C PRO A 148 21.72 -7.24 -4.62
N VAL A 149 21.61 -8.45 -5.15
CA VAL A 149 21.49 -9.64 -4.28
C VAL A 149 22.75 -9.78 -3.43
N GLY A 150 22.58 -10.09 -2.14
CA GLY A 150 23.67 -10.21 -1.19
C GLY A 150 24.13 -8.89 -0.55
N THR A 151 23.43 -7.77 -0.84
CA THR A 151 23.71 -6.50 -0.16
C THR A 151 23.49 -6.65 1.34
N GLU A 152 24.49 -6.29 2.13
CA GLU A 152 24.37 -6.21 3.60
C GLU A 152 23.57 -4.94 3.95
N ILE A 153 22.45 -5.14 4.65
CA ILE A 153 21.54 -4.07 5.08
C ILE A 153 21.59 -3.99 6.61
N ASP A 154 21.82 -2.79 7.13
CA ASP A 154 21.80 -2.46 8.55
C ASP A 154 21.03 -1.15 8.81
N SER A 155 20.99 -0.70 10.07
CA SER A 155 20.33 0.55 10.46
C SER A 155 20.94 1.77 9.79
N ASP A 156 22.25 1.76 9.54
CA ASP A 156 22.97 2.93 9.07
C ASP A 156 22.79 3.15 7.57
N ASN A 157 22.50 2.08 6.80
CA ASN A 157 22.38 2.15 5.34
C ASN A 157 20.97 1.88 4.79
N LEU A 158 19.98 1.49 5.61
CA LEU A 158 18.63 1.23 5.15
C LEU A 158 18.03 2.43 4.39
N GLY A 159 18.23 3.65 4.92
CA GLY A 159 17.78 4.91 4.31
C GLY A 159 18.39 5.20 2.94
N ASP A 160 19.56 4.62 2.63
CA ASP A 160 20.16 4.75 1.31
C ASP A 160 19.35 4.02 0.22
N TYR A 161 18.65 2.95 0.60
CA TYR A 161 17.91 2.09 -0.33
C TYR A 161 16.43 2.47 -0.42
N ILE A 162 15.83 2.97 0.67
CA ILE A 162 14.43 3.36 0.72
C ILE A 162 14.33 4.87 0.52
N ALA A 163 13.80 5.28 -0.65
CA ALA A 163 13.63 6.69 -0.98
C ALA A 163 12.43 7.33 -0.28
N GLY A 164 11.40 6.55 0.01
CA GLY A 164 10.19 7.09 0.60
C GLY A 164 9.06 6.07 0.73
N LEU A 165 7.94 6.58 1.21
CA LEU A 165 6.76 5.79 1.57
C LEU A 165 5.54 6.23 0.74
N VAL A 166 4.62 5.29 0.54
CA VAL A 166 3.36 5.51 -0.18
C VAL A 166 2.24 4.68 0.44
N VAL A 167 1.00 5.18 0.41
CA VAL A 167 -0.17 4.36 0.76
C VAL A 167 -0.40 3.37 -0.37
N THR A 168 -0.59 2.10 -0.02
CA THR A 168 -1.02 1.05 -0.95
C THR A 168 -2.22 0.31 -0.40
N ASN A 169 -2.95 -0.38 -1.28
CA ASN A 169 -4.02 -1.29 -0.90
C ASN A 169 -3.81 -2.61 -1.67
N ASP A 170 -3.50 -3.69 -0.95
CA ASP A 170 -3.28 -5.01 -1.55
C ASP A 170 -4.62 -5.73 -1.77
N ILE A 171 -5.37 -5.25 -2.76
CA ILE A 171 -6.66 -5.84 -3.15
C ILE A 171 -6.50 -7.32 -3.47
N SER A 172 -7.42 -8.13 -2.95
CA SER A 172 -7.30 -9.58 -2.92
C SER A 172 -8.56 -10.27 -3.43
N ALA A 173 -8.41 -11.14 -4.41
CA ALA A 173 -9.44 -12.10 -4.83
C ALA A 173 -9.30 -13.37 -3.97
N ARG A 174 -9.96 -13.43 -2.81
CA ARG A 174 -9.76 -14.52 -1.83
C ARG A 174 -10.13 -15.89 -2.34
N ASP A 175 -11.16 -15.99 -3.15
CA ASP A 175 -11.61 -17.26 -3.74
C ASP A 175 -10.65 -17.79 -4.83
N VAL A 176 -9.80 -16.92 -5.38
CA VAL A 176 -8.68 -17.30 -6.25
C VAL A 176 -7.43 -17.57 -5.43
N GLN A 177 -7.10 -16.68 -4.48
CA GLN A 177 -5.87 -16.73 -3.68
C GLN A 177 -5.80 -17.99 -2.78
N LEU A 178 -6.84 -18.25 -1.98
CA LEU A 178 -6.77 -19.21 -0.87
C LEU A 178 -6.64 -20.67 -1.29
N PRO A 179 -7.27 -21.14 -2.39
CA PRO A 179 -7.09 -22.50 -2.85
C PRO A 179 -5.73 -22.78 -3.50
N GLN A 180 -5.00 -21.72 -3.84
CA GLN A 180 -3.71 -21.80 -4.55
C GLN A 180 -2.54 -21.76 -3.56
N THR A 181 -1.41 -22.31 -3.96
CA THR A 181 -0.16 -22.27 -3.20
C THR A 181 0.63 -20.99 -3.44
N GLN A 182 0.31 -20.26 -4.52
CA GLN A 182 0.93 -18.99 -4.90
C GLN A 182 -0.13 -17.91 -5.03
N TYR A 183 0.14 -16.73 -4.49
CA TYR A 183 -0.83 -15.62 -4.42
C TYR A 183 -0.84 -14.73 -5.66
N TYR A 184 0.02 -15.00 -6.64
CA TYR A 184 0.27 -14.10 -7.76
C TYR A 184 -1.00 -13.69 -8.51
N GLU A 185 -1.83 -14.64 -8.93
CA GLU A 185 -3.06 -14.35 -9.66
C GLU A 185 -4.05 -13.58 -8.80
N GLY A 186 -4.42 -14.10 -7.62
CA GLY A 186 -5.43 -13.50 -6.74
C GLY A 186 -5.09 -12.09 -6.23
N LYS A 187 -3.85 -11.64 -6.42
CA LYS A 187 -3.29 -10.35 -5.98
C LYS A 187 -2.88 -9.42 -7.13
N SER A 188 -2.99 -9.85 -8.41
CA SER A 188 -2.35 -9.15 -9.52
C SER A 188 -3.28 -8.74 -10.67
N TYR A 189 -4.59 -8.83 -10.50
CA TYR A 189 -5.50 -8.28 -11.51
C TYR A 189 -5.28 -6.77 -11.68
N PRO A 190 -5.53 -6.21 -12.87
CA PRO A 190 -5.51 -4.76 -13.05
C PRO A 190 -6.31 -4.04 -11.96
N THR A 191 -5.79 -2.93 -11.45
CA THR A 191 -6.35 -2.12 -10.35
C THR A 191 -6.25 -2.72 -8.94
N PHE A 192 -5.58 -3.88 -8.76
CA PHE A 192 -5.45 -4.54 -7.44
C PHE A 192 -4.30 -3.99 -6.58
N THR A 193 -3.64 -2.91 -7.03
CA THR A 193 -2.63 -2.20 -6.21
C THR A 193 -2.83 -0.68 -6.33
N PRO A 194 -3.96 -0.13 -5.82
CA PRO A 194 -4.10 1.31 -5.68
C PRO A 194 -2.92 1.88 -4.91
N THR A 195 -2.23 2.88 -5.46
CA THR A 195 -0.98 3.43 -4.94
C THR A 195 -0.98 4.95 -4.98
N GLY A 196 -0.62 5.61 -3.88
CA GLY A 196 -0.64 7.07 -3.73
C GLY A 196 -1.62 7.52 -2.64
N PRO A 197 -1.96 8.81 -2.53
CA PRO A 197 -1.84 9.87 -3.54
C PRO A 197 -0.43 10.44 -3.73
N ALA A 198 0.42 10.34 -2.71
CA ALA A 198 1.74 10.94 -2.69
C ALA A 198 2.83 9.88 -2.49
N LEU A 199 4.03 10.16 -3.00
CA LEU A 199 5.28 9.57 -2.57
C LEU A 199 5.94 10.55 -1.59
N VAL A 200 6.01 10.19 -0.33
CA VAL A 200 6.66 10.96 0.73
C VAL A 200 8.11 10.50 0.82
N LEU A 201 9.02 11.35 0.35
CA LEU A 201 10.46 11.10 0.38
C LEU A 201 10.98 11.40 1.77
N LEU A 202 11.59 10.42 2.39
CA LEU A 202 12.12 10.54 3.75
C LEU A 202 13.63 10.84 3.72
N GLU A 203 14.08 11.67 4.64
CA GLU A 203 15.48 11.72 5.03
C GLU A 203 15.79 10.56 6.00
N ALA A 204 17.07 10.25 6.20
CA ALA A 204 17.49 9.06 6.94
C ALA A 204 16.95 9.03 8.39
N ASP A 205 16.92 10.18 9.06
CA ASP A 205 16.41 10.35 10.43
C ASP A 205 14.88 10.29 10.53
N GLU A 206 14.18 10.58 9.43
CA GLU A 206 12.71 10.48 9.40
C GLU A 206 12.23 9.02 9.30
N LEU A 207 13.08 8.10 8.77
CA LEU A 207 12.76 6.68 8.71
C LEU A 207 12.63 6.06 10.11
N ASP A 208 13.30 6.62 11.12
CA ASP A 208 13.16 6.19 12.51
C ASP A 208 11.74 6.38 13.05
N ARG A 209 10.99 7.34 12.47
CA ARG A 209 9.59 7.58 12.79
C ARG A 209 8.61 6.67 12.07
N PHE A 210 9.10 5.71 11.29
CA PHE A 210 8.25 4.70 10.64
C PHE A 210 7.36 3.96 11.65
N VAL A 211 7.88 3.68 12.85
CA VAL A 211 7.16 2.98 13.92
C VAL A 211 5.94 3.73 14.44
N ASP A 212 5.87 5.07 14.25
CA ASP A 212 4.77 5.94 14.69
C ASP A 212 3.62 5.97 13.68
N LEU A 213 3.81 5.42 12.48
CA LEU A 213 2.78 5.41 11.44
C LEU A 213 1.58 4.57 11.87
N ARG A 214 0.40 5.05 11.49
CA ARG A 214 -0.88 4.40 11.73
C ARG A 214 -1.63 4.19 10.43
N LEU A 215 -2.02 2.94 10.18
CA LEU A 215 -2.76 2.53 9.00
C LEU A 215 -4.26 2.52 9.34
N ARG A 216 -5.07 3.18 8.51
CA ARG A 216 -6.53 3.25 8.66
C ARG A 216 -7.20 2.97 7.33
N LEU A 217 -8.26 2.15 7.35
CA LEU A 217 -9.09 1.89 6.19
C LEU A 217 -10.57 1.90 6.57
N TRP A 218 -11.38 2.49 5.70
CA TRP A 218 -12.84 2.54 5.80
C TRP A 218 -13.46 2.01 4.51
N VAL A 219 -14.60 1.36 4.65
CA VAL A 219 -15.49 1.01 3.55
C VAL A 219 -16.85 1.67 3.81
N ASN A 220 -17.32 2.50 2.88
CA ASN A 220 -18.56 3.28 3.01
C ASN A 220 -18.64 4.11 4.30
N GLY A 221 -17.49 4.63 4.77
CA GLY A 221 -17.38 5.40 6.00
C GLY A 221 -17.27 4.55 7.27
N GLU A 222 -17.51 3.25 7.23
CA GLU A 222 -17.28 2.33 8.34
C GLU A 222 -15.81 1.96 8.44
N LYS A 223 -15.19 2.20 9.60
CA LYS A 223 -13.79 1.88 9.84
C LYS A 223 -13.61 0.36 9.95
N ARG A 224 -12.77 -0.21 9.07
CA ARG A 224 -12.47 -1.63 8.98
C ARG A 224 -11.09 -1.98 9.55
N GLN A 225 -10.08 -1.15 9.29
CA GLN A 225 -8.73 -1.35 9.77
C GLN A 225 -8.25 -0.09 10.50
N ASP A 226 -7.56 -0.25 11.63
CA ASP A 226 -6.97 0.82 12.42
C ASP A 226 -5.88 0.25 13.33
N MET A 227 -4.61 0.39 12.95
CA MET A 227 -3.48 -0.17 13.68
C MET A 227 -2.22 0.64 13.46
N THR A 228 -1.34 0.66 14.45
CA THR A 228 -0.01 1.25 14.33
C THR A 228 1.00 0.23 13.82
N VAL A 229 2.08 0.72 13.22
CA VAL A 229 3.23 -0.09 12.76
C VAL A 229 3.90 -0.85 13.90
N ALA A 230 3.76 -0.40 15.14
CA ALA A 230 4.27 -1.13 16.32
C ALA A 230 3.71 -2.56 16.46
N ASP A 231 2.60 -2.89 15.77
CA ASP A 231 2.04 -4.25 15.70
C ASP A 231 2.70 -5.14 14.61
N MET A 232 3.60 -4.59 13.79
CA MET A 232 4.36 -5.39 12.81
C MET A 232 5.26 -6.40 13.50
N ILE A 233 5.32 -7.61 12.92
CA ILE A 233 6.20 -8.70 13.37
C ILE A 233 7.63 -8.43 12.90
N TYR A 234 7.78 -7.97 11.66
CA TYR A 234 9.05 -7.62 11.04
C TYR A 234 9.02 -6.17 10.57
N GLN A 235 9.94 -5.37 11.08
CA GLN A 235 10.12 -3.98 10.67
C GLN A 235 10.84 -3.89 9.30
N PRO A 236 10.90 -2.70 8.67
CA PRO A 236 11.55 -2.54 7.36
C PRO A 236 12.98 -3.07 7.29
N LEU A 237 13.77 -2.92 8.36
CA LEU A 237 15.16 -3.38 8.39
C LEU A 237 15.26 -4.90 8.20
N GLU A 238 14.51 -5.69 8.97
CA GLU A 238 14.51 -7.15 8.86
C GLU A 238 13.96 -7.58 7.50
N THR A 239 12.91 -6.90 7.03
CA THR A 239 12.25 -7.20 5.77
C THR A 239 13.17 -6.96 4.58
N VAL A 240 13.82 -5.80 4.49
CA VAL A 240 14.74 -5.46 3.39
C VAL A 240 15.99 -6.31 3.44
N ARG A 241 16.52 -6.59 4.65
CA ARG A 241 17.65 -7.51 4.85
C ARG A 241 17.32 -8.93 4.37
N ALA A 242 16.14 -9.43 4.64
CA ALA A 242 15.71 -10.75 4.17
C ALA A 242 15.52 -10.78 2.65
N LEU A 243 14.94 -9.70 2.09
CA LEU A 243 14.73 -9.56 0.65
C LEU A 243 16.06 -9.51 -0.11
N SER A 244 17.07 -8.78 0.40
CA SER A 244 18.38 -8.64 -0.26
C SER A 244 19.10 -9.96 -0.48
N ARG A 245 18.79 -10.99 0.30
CA ARG A 245 19.45 -12.32 0.18
C ARG A 245 19.16 -13.01 -1.16
N PHE A 246 18.02 -12.70 -1.81
CA PHE A 246 17.61 -13.43 -3.01
C PHE A 246 17.03 -12.57 -4.11
N GLN A 247 16.66 -11.32 -3.84
CA GLN A 247 15.99 -10.45 -4.79
C GLN A 247 16.78 -9.15 -4.99
N ARG A 248 17.18 -8.88 -6.25
CA ARG A 248 17.65 -7.57 -6.65
C ARG A 248 16.46 -6.60 -6.72
N MET A 249 16.60 -5.42 -6.13
CA MET A 249 15.66 -4.31 -6.28
C MET A 249 16.33 -3.17 -7.05
N SER A 250 15.54 -2.38 -7.75
CA SER A 250 15.98 -1.22 -8.53
C SER A 250 15.26 0.04 -8.05
N SER A 251 15.79 1.21 -8.37
CA SER A 251 15.09 2.47 -8.12
C SER A 251 13.69 2.45 -8.72
N GLY A 252 12.69 2.88 -7.97
CA GLY A 252 11.28 2.87 -8.35
C GLY A 252 10.54 1.54 -8.10
N ASP A 253 11.22 0.47 -7.67
CA ASP A 253 10.58 -0.77 -7.25
C ASP A 253 9.81 -0.56 -5.93
N LEU A 254 8.76 -1.36 -5.71
CA LEU A 254 7.82 -1.23 -4.60
C LEU A 254 7.82 -2.50 -3.75
N LEU A 255 7.93 -2.33 -2.43
CA LEU A 255 7.74 -3.39 -1.43
C LEU A 255 6.54 -3.04 -0.54
N LEU A 256 5.51 -3.89 -0.52
CA LEU A 256 4.35 -3.81 0.37
C LEU A 256 4.68 -4.53 1.68
N THR A 257 4.26 -3.96 2.81
CA THR A 257 4.73 -4.37 4.15
C THR A 257 3.75 -5.24 4.93
N GLY A 258 2.66 -5.68 4.31
CA GLY A 258 1.60 -6.42 4.98
C GLY A 258 0.53 -5.53 5.61
N THR A 259 -0.61 -6.11 5.89
CA THR A 259 -1.82 -5.42 6.37
C THR A 259 -2.16 -5.78 7.81
N PRO A 260 -2.74 -4.84 8.61
CA PRO A 260 -3.24 -5.12 9.95
C PRO A 260 -4.57 -5.90 9.94
N VAL A 261 -5.03 -6.29 11.12
CA VAL A 261 -6.36 -6.89 11.35
C VAL A 261 -7.49 -6.03 10.78
N GLY A 262 -8.60 -6.69 10.42
CA GLY A 262 -9.84 -6.04 9.98
C GLY A 262 -10.18 -6.24 8.50
N THR A 263 -9.45 -7.10 7.79
CA THR A 263 -9.81 -7.56 6.44
C THR A 263 -11.17 -8.27 6.43
N ALA A 264 -11.77 -8.49 5.27
CA ALA A 264 -13.05 -9.20 5.19
C ALA A 264 -12.93 -10.67 5.50
N ILE A 265 -11.77 -11.28 5.20
CA ILE A 265 -11.55 -12.69 5.52
C ILE A 265 -11.58 -12.94 7.03
N SER A 266 -12.24 -14.00 7.45
CA SER A 266 -12.29 -14.43 8.84
C SER A 266 -11.98 -15.92 8.98
N ALA A 267 -11.23 -16.28 10.03
CA ALA A 267 -10.98 -17.68 10.36
C ALA A 267 -12.29 -18.42 10.71
N PRO A 268 -12.42 -19.70 10.35
CA PRO A 268 -13.52 -20.50 10.84
C PRO A 268 -13.38 -20.73 12.36
N PRO A 269 -14.48 -20.87 13.11
CA PRO A 269 -14.41 -21.32 14.49
C PRO A 269 -13.65 -22.65 14.61
N LYS A 270 -12.86 -22.81 15.68
CA LYS A 270 -12.02 -23.99 15.92
C LYS A 270 -12.69 -25.34 15.65
N PRO A 271 -13.96 -25.62 16.06
CA PRO A 271 -14.62 -26.89 15.75
C PRO A 271 -14.75 -27.12 14.24
N LEU A 272 -15.07 -26.08 13.46
CA LEU A 272 -15.19 -26.20 12.01
C LEU A 272 -13.84 -26.34 11.30
N GLU A 273 -12.78 -25.79 11.87
CA GLU A 273 -11.42 -25.98 11.39
C GLU A 273 -10.99 -27.44 11.53
N ILE A 274 -11.24 -28.07 12.69
CA ILE A 274 -10.95 -29.48 12.97
C ILE A 274 -11.73 -30.40 12.00
N ILE A 275 -13.04 -30.18 11.84
CA ILE A 275 -13.84 -30.93 10.90
C ILE A 275 -13.34 -30.74 9.46
N GLY A 276 -13.02 -29.46 9.10
CA GLY A 276 -12.52 -29.12 7.78
C GLY A 276 -11.17 -29.78 7.46
N ALA A 277 -10.30 -30.01 8.47
CA ALA A 277 -9.05 -30.71 8.30
C ALA A 277 -9.21 -32.21 7.89
N MET A 278 -10.37 -32.81 8.21
CA MET A 278 -10.69 -34.20 7.87
C MET A 278 -11.33 -34.33 6.48
N LEU A 279 -11.71 -33.23 5.85
CA LEU A 279 -12.39 -33.26 4.55
C LEU A 279 -11.40 -33.26 3.37
N PRO A 280 -11.75 -33.91 2.25
CA PRO A 280 -10.99 -33.73 1.01
C PRO A 280 -10.84 -32.24 0.65
N PRO A 281 -9.68 -31.80 0.14
CA PRO A 281 -9.39 -30.37 -0.12
C PRO A 281 -10.48 -29.65 -0.93
N LYS A 282 -11.03 -30.31 -1.95
CA LYS A 282 -12.10 -29.76 -2.80
C LYS A 282 -13.38 -29.45 -2.01
N ILE A 283 -13.76 -30.33 -1.09
CA ILE A 283 -14.96 -30.14 -0.25
C ILE A 283 -14.69 -29.08 0.80
N LYS A 284 -13.53 -29.14 1.46
CA LYS A 284 -13.08 -28.12 2.44
C LYS A 284 -13.15 -26.72 1.85
N TRP A 285 -12.52 -26.50 0.70
CA TRP A 285 -12.51 -25.19 0.07
C TRP A 285 -13.89 -24.74 -0.37
N LYS A 286 -14.70 -25.64 -0.94
CA LYS A 286 -16.08 -25.30 -1.31
C LYS A 286 -16.87 -24.81 -0.11
N LEU A 287 -16.90 -25.54 1.01
CA LEU A 287 -17.62 -25.17 2.22
C LEU A 287 -17.11 -23.87 2.83
N PHE A 288 -15.79 -23.69 2.85
CA PHE A 288 -15.16 -22.47 3.35
C PHE A 288 -15.58 -21.26 2.51
N LEU A 289 -15.42 -21.33 1.19
CA LEU A 289 -15.75 -20.22 0.28
C LEU A 289 -17.24 -19.89 0.26
N ASP A 290 -18.13 -20.91 0.30
CA ASP A 290 -19.57 -20.71 0.37
C ASP A 290 -20.00 -20.03 1.70
N ARG A 291 -19.28 -20.30 2.78
CA ARG A 291 -19.46 -19.58 4.06
C ARG A 291 -18.95 -18.13 3.96
N GLN A 292 -17.74 -17.93 3.43
CA GLN A 292 -17.16 -16.60 3.27
C GLN A 292 -18.04 -15.72 2.37
N ALA A 293 -18.66 -16.26 1.34
CA ALA A 293 -19.57 -15.53 0.46
C ALA A 293 -20.80 -14.91 1.16
N LYS A 294 -21.10 -15.34 2.39
CA LYS A 294 -22.16 -14.76 3.23
C LYS A 294 -21.66 -13.63 4.12
N ASN A 295 -20.36 -13.37 4.16
CA ASN A 295 -19.79 -12.32 4.97
C ASN A 295 -19.97 -10.95 4.27
N PRO A 296 -20.74 -10.01 4.86
CA PRO A 296 -21.02 -8.72 4.24
C PRO A 296 -19.82 -7.75 4.18
N LYS A 297 -18.69 -8.14 4.77
CA LYS A 297 -17.47 -7.34 4.75
C LYS A 297 -16.75 -7.36 3.41
N TYR A 298 -16.98 -8.38 2.55
CA TYR A 298 -16.41 -8.40 1.20
C TYR A 298 -16.96 -7.28 0.36
N LEU A 299 -16.08 -6.67 -0.43
CA LEU A 299 -16.39 -5.51 -1.26
C LEU A 299 -17.45 -5.82 -2.31
N GLN A 300 -18.43 -4.93 -2.41
CA GLN A 300 -19.54 -4.99 -3.34
C GLN A 300 -19.44 -3.89 -4.40
N HIS A 301 -20.18 -4.05 -5.49
CA HIS A 301 -20.29 -3.00 -6.52
C HIS A 301 -20.82 -1.70 -5.90
N GLY A 302 -20.13 -0.61 -6.17
CA GLY A 302 -20.47 0.72 -5.64
C GLY A 302 -19.87 1.05 -4.28
N ASP A 303 -19.23 0.08 -3.59
CA ASP A 303 -18.53 0.39 -2.35
C ASP A 303 -17.40 1.39 -2.58
N VAL A 304 -17.19 2.25 -1.58
CA VAL A 304 -16.12 3.24 -1.58
C VAL A 304 -15.12 2.90 -0.47
N ILE A 305 -13.88 2.63 -0.88
CA ILE A 305 -12.76 2.37 0.01
C ILE A 305 -12.01 3.69 0.23
N ARG A 306 -11.72 4.02 1.48
CA ARG A 306 -10.78 5.08 1.85
C ARG A 306 -9.65 4.46 2.67
N ALA A 307 -8.41 4.66 2.25
CA ALA A 307 -7.22 4.20 2.98
C ALA A 307 -6.30 5.40 3.27
N ALA A 308 -5.82 5.53 4.50
CA ALA A 308 -4.96 6.64 4.91
C ALA A 308 -3.88 6.16 5.87
N ILE A 309 -2.69 6.73 5.76
CA ILE A 309 -1.54 6.42 6.61
C ILE A 309 -0.87 7.72 7.02
N ALA A 310 -0.74 7.95 8.34
CA ALA A 310 -0.05 9.10 8.89
C ALA A 310 0.39 8.79 10.33
N THR A 311 1.33 9.55 10.86
CA THR A 311 1.58 9.60 12.30
C THR A 311 0.42 10.31 13.01
N ASP A 312 0.17 9.98 14.28
CA ASP A 312 -0.97 10.59 15.02
C ASP A 312 -0.75 12.09 15.27
N ASP A 313 0.48 12.57 15.31
CA ASP A 313 0.84 13.99 15.37
C ASP A 313 0.80 14.70 14.01
N GLY A 314 0.68 13.94 12.90
CA GLY A 314 0.66 14.45 11.56
C GLY A 314 2.01 14.90 11.00
N ALA A 315 3.13 14.57 11.66
CA ALA A 315 4.47 14.93 11.19
C ALA A 315 4.83 14.20 9.88
N ILE A 316 4.39 12.97 9.72
CA ILE A 316 4.45 12.22 8.45
C ILE A 316 3.02 11.90 8.04
N ASP A 317 2.60 12.35 6.86
CA ASP A 317 1.27 12.08 6.30
C ASP A 317 1.42 11.63 4.83
N LEU A 318 1.12 10.37 4.57
CA LEU A 318 1.18 9.79 3.21
C LEU A 318 -0.07 10.12 2.39
N GLY A 319 -1.04 10.81 2.99
CA GLY A 319 -2.31 11.16 2.39
C GLY A 319 -3.35 10.05 2.45
N ALA A 320 -4.41 10.20 1.66
CA ALA A 320 -5.52 9.26 1.61
C ALA A 320 -5.90 8.89 0.18
N GLN A 321 -6.09 7.60 -0.06
CA GLN A 321 -6.74 7.06 -1.26
C GLN A 321 -8.26 7.08 -1.09
N ARG A 322 -8.97 7.21 -2.20
CA ARG A 322 -10.42 7.02 -2.27
C ARG A 322 -10.78 6.35 -3.59
N THR A 323 -11.07 5.06 -3.54
CA THR A 323 -11.34 4.22 -4.71
C THR A 323 -12.74 3.65 -4.65
N ALA A 324 -13.46 3.65 -5.78
CA ALA A 324 -14.76 3.01 -5.90
C ALA A 324 -14.60 1.59 -6.45
N VAL A 325 -15.45 0.67 -5.99
CA VAL A 325 -15.47 -0.72 -6.46
C VAL A 325 -16.44 -0.86 -7.63
N ARG A 326 -15.96 -1.38 -8.76
CA ARG A 326 -16.78 -1.71 -9.91
C ARG A 326 -16.66 -3.19 -10.26
N TYR A 327 -17.77 -3.82 -10.63
CA TYR A 327 -17.73 -5.17 -11.16
C TYR A 327 -17.53 -5.14 -12.68
N ALA A 328 -16.59 -5.94 -13.19
CA ALA A 328 -16.48 -6.15 -14.62
C ALA A 328 -17.76 -6.82 -15.15
N PRO A 329 -18.20 -6.50 -16.38
CA PRO A 329 -19.34 -7.13 -17.02
C PRO A 329 -19.20 -8.62 -17.20
#